data_2d0c7ad65292f342e7ec4f95648adc51
#
_entry.id   2d0c7ad65292f342e7ec4f95648adc51
#
_cell.length_a   1.000
_cell.length_b   1.000
_cell.length_c   1.000
_cell.angle_alpha   90.00
_cell.angle_beta   90.00
_cell.angle_gamma   90.00
#
_symmetry.space_group_name_H-M   'P 1'
#
loop_
_entity.id
_entity.type
_entity.pdbx_description
1 polymer ?
#
loop_
_entity_poly.entity_id
_entity_poly.type
_entity_poly.pdbx_seq_one_letter_code
_entity_poly.pdbx_strand_id
1 'polypeptide(L)'
;IKRDLYDWWLRQSYKVEGGHRYFYLMCMAIYAVKCNISKNEVREDMYKIFDELKEIEHSNPLEEDDIKSALETYDRQYYNFTIDDIVKLTYIPIEKNKRNYRKQDQHLKLARGQLELLKEMGEVEVGRPSKESLVREYLEENPDHTPTEIAKNLGISRTTVYKYI
;
A
#
# COMPACT_ATOMS: atom_id res chain seq x y z
N ILE A 1 -1.84 7.32 4.37
CA ILE A 1 -0.49 6.70 4.44
C ILE A 1 -0.30 6.28 5.87
N LYS A 2 0.05 5.02 6.07
CA LYS A 2 0.15 4.45 7.42
C LYS A 2 1.54 4.72 7.98
N ARG A 3 1.59 5.46 9.08
CA ARG A 3 2.78 5.74 9.85
C ARG A 3 3.29 4.52 10.64
N ASP A 4 2.43 3.51 10.77
CA ASP A 4 2.61 2.34 11.65
C ASP A 4 3.98 1.66 11.51
N LEU A 5 4.51 1.57 10.28
CA LEU A 5 5.81 0.94 10.02
C LEU A 5 6.97 1.75 10.60
N TYR A 6 6.94 3.06 10.45
CA TYR A 6 7.95 3.95 10.99
C TYR A 6 7.94 3.95 12.51
N ASP A 7 6.76 4.12 13.12
CA ASP A 7 6.59 4.10 14.57
C ASP A 7 6.93 2.73 15.17
N TRP A 8 6.66 1.65 14.46
CA TRP A 8 7.10 0.33 14.86
C TRP A 8 8.61 0.22 14.85
N TRP A 9 9.30 0.76 13.83
CA TRP A 9 10.74 0.74 13.73
C TRP A 9 11.40 1.54 14.85
N LEU A 10 10.90 2.73 15.16
CA LEU A 10 11.37 3.53 16.29
C LEU A 10 11.37 2.73 17.59
N ARG A 11 10.33 1.96 17.83
CA ARG A 11 10.24 1.11 19.04
C ARG A 11 11.20 -0.07 19.07
N GLN A 12 11.97 -0.33 18.00
CA GLN A 12 12.94 -1.43 17.97
C GLN A 12 14.35 -0.98 18.41
N SER A 13 14.56 0.28 18.79
CA SER A 13 15.87 0.83 19.22
C SER A 13 16.58 -0.02 20.26
N TYR A 14 15.85 -0.58 21.22
CA TYR A 14 16.37 -1.44 22.30
C TYR A 14 16.96 -2.78 21.80
N LYS A 15 16.74 -3.17 20.56
CA LYS A 15 17.28 -4.40 19.94
C LYS A 15 18.57 -4.16 19.19
N VAL A 16 19.00 -2.91 19.09
CA VAL A 16 20.18 -2.55 18.28
C VAL A 16 21.45 -3.03 18.97
N GLU A 17 22.26 -3.77 18.24
CA GLU A 17 23.57 -4.21 18.70
C GLU A 17 24.69 -3.30 18.18
N GLY A 18 25.87 -3.32 18.83
CA GLY A 18 26.95 -2.39 18.60
C GLY A 18 27.34 -2.17 17.13
N GLY A 19 27.56 -3.20 16.37
CA GLY A 19 27.97 -3.10 14.94
C GLY A 19 26.85 -2.65 13.98
N HIS A 20 25.61 -2.50 14.45
CA HIS A 20 24.43 -2.29 13.58
C HIS A 20 23.75 -0.92 13.78
N ARG A 21 24.30 -0.06 14.63
CA ARG A 21 23.73 1.25 14.99
C ARG A 21 23.50 2.15 13.77
N TYR A 22 24.50 2.29 12.91
CA TYR A 22 24.41 3.06 11.67
C TYR A 22 23.30 2.52 10.76
N PHE A 23 23.26 1.21 10.55
CA PHE A 23 22.24 0.59 9.71
C PHE A 23 20.83 0.74 10.26
N TYR A 24 20.68 0.80 11.58
CA TYR A 24 19.41 1.10 12.20
C TYR A 24 18.93 2.52 11.83
N LEU A 25 19.81 3.53 11.94
CA LEU A 25 19.52 4.91 11.55
C LEU A 25 19.23 5.03 10.05
N MET A 26 20.00 4.34 9.22
CA MET A 26 19.76 4.27 7.78
C MET A 26 18.36 3.73 7.45
N CYS A 27 17.95 2.65 8.12
CA CYS A 27 16.60 2.08 7.94
C CYS A 27 15.50 3.01 8.44
N MET A 28 15.74 3.84 9.47
CA MET A 28 14.80 4.89 9.87
C MET A 28 14.51 5.85 8.71
N ALA A 29 15.55 6.33 8.02
CA ALA A 29 15.39 7.21 6.87
C ALA A 29 14.62 6.54 5.73
N ILE A 30 14.91 5.27 5.42
CA ILE A 30 14.21 4.49 4.40
C ILE A 30 12.73 4.31 4.75
N TYR A 31 12.42 3.95 5.99
CA TYR A 31 11.03 3.77 6.42
C TYR A 31 10.26 5.09 6.47
N ALA A 32 10.94 6.17 6.83
CA ALA A 32 10.33 7.50 6.81
C ALA A 32 9.88 7.90 5.41
N VAL A 33 10.70 7.68 4.39
CA VAL A 33 10.31 7.91 2.99
C VAL A 33 9.10 7.04 2.61
N LYS A 34 9.09 5.75 3.02
CA LYS A 34 7.96 4.83 2.78
C LYS A 34 6.67 5.29 3.45
N CYS A 35 6.77 5.92 4.61
CA CYS A 35 5.65 6.41 5.40
C CYS A 35 5.30 7.88 5.15
N ASN A 36 6.04 8.55 4.26
CA ASN A 36 5.90 9.98 3.96
C ASN A 36 6.10 10.88 5.20
N ILE A 37 7.03 10.50 6.07
CA ILE A 37 7.48 11.30 7.23
C ILE A 37 8.50 12.32 6.71
N SER A 38 8.48 13.54 7.21
CA SER A 38 9.39 14.59 6.76
C SER A 38 10.85 14.31 7.18
N LYS A 39 11.81 14.73 6.35
CA LYS A 39 13.24 14.57 6.66
C LYS A 39 13.65 15.26 7.97
N ASN A 40 13.01 16.38 8.31
CA ASN A 40 13.27 17.10 9.54
C ASN A 40 12.82 16.29 10.77
N GLU A 41 11.63 15.71 10.71
CA GLU A 41 11.10 14.85 11.78
C GLU A 41 12.00 13.64 12.01
N VAL A 42 12.43 12.97 10.93
CA VAL A 42 13.37 11.84 11.03
C VAL A 42 14.68 12.25 11.70
N ARG A 43 15.22 13.40 11.33
CA ARG A 43 16.44 13.93 11.95
C ARG A 43 16.26 14.15 13.44
N GLU A 44 15.15 14.77 13.85
CA GLU A 44 14.84 14.98 15.26
C GLU A 44 14.71 13.66 16.01
N ASP A 45 14.05 12.68 15.43
CA ASP A 45 13.90 11.36 16.05
C ASP A 45 15.23 10.60 16.12
N MET A 46 16.11 10.74 15.12
CA MET A 46 17.47 10.18 15.19
C MET A 46 18.27 10.80 16.33
N TYR A 47 18.22 12.11 16.53
CA TYR A 47 18.89 12.77 17.65
C TYR A 47 18.34 12.36 19.01
N LYS A 48 17.03 12.12 19.15
CA LYS A 48 16.43 11.65 20.41
C LYS A 48 16.96 10.31 20.88
N ILE A 49 17.26 9.40 19.94
CA ILE A 49 17.76 8.06 20.27
C ILE A 49 19.28 7.96 20.16
N PHE A 50 19.97 9.00 19.71
CA PHE A 50 21.40 8.98 19.44
C PHE A 50 22.22 8.66 20.69
N ASP A 51 21.89 9.29 21.81
CA ASP A 51 22.61 9.09 23.08
C ASP A 51 22.46 7.65 23.57
N GLU A 52 21.27 7.06 23.46
CA GLU A 52 21.03 5.65 23.79
C GLU A 52 21.86 4.70 22.91
N LEU A 53 21.93 4.97 21.61
CA LEU A 53 22.71 4.18 20.68
C LEU A 53 24.21 4.36 20.89
N LYS A 54 24.66 5.52 21.34
CA LYS A 54 26.06 5.82 21.61
C LYS A 54 26.59 5.09 22.86
N GLU A 55 25.74 4.84 23.86
CA GLU A 55 26.08 4.08 25.07
C GLU A 55 26.36 2.59 24.78
N ILE A 56 25.95 2.07 23.63
CA ILE A 56 26.21 0.68 23.24
C ILE A 56 27.72 0.52 22.95
N GLU A 57 28.42 -0.26 23.77
CA GLU A 57 29.85 -0.51 23.62
C GLU A 57 30.16 -1.18 22.28
N HIS A 58 31.08 -0.57 21.54
CA HIS A 58 31.60 -1.12 20.30
C HIS A 58 32.94 -0.42 19.93
N SER A 59 33.83 -1.17 19.24
CA SER A 59 35.14 -0.65 18.80
C SER A 59 35.05 0.53 17.83
N ASN A 60 33.94 0.66 17.09
CA ASN A 60 33.67 1.80 16.21
C ASN A 60 32.67 2.73 16.92
N PRO A 61 33.09 3.95 17.35
CA PRO A 61 32.17 4.89 18.01
C PRO A 61 31.09 5.37 17.03
N LEU A 62 29.89 5.63 17.54
CA LEU A 62 28.84 6.29 16.77
C LEU A 62 29.03 7.81 16.87
N GLU A 63 29.10 8.47 15.72
CA GLU A 63 29.35 9.91 15.64
C GLU A 63 28.14 10.65 15.01
N GLU A 64 28.07 11.98 15.19
CA GLU A 64 27.00 12.78 14.58
C GLU A 64 27.02 12.75 13.04
N ASP A 65 28.18 12.52 12.45
CA ASP A 65 28.31 12.36 10.99
C ASP A 65 27.61 11.10 10.47
N ASP A 66 27.44 10.08 11.32
CA ASP A 66 26.65 8.89 10.98
C ASP A 66 25.17 9.24 10.79
N ILE A 67 24.64 10.21 11.57
CA ILE A 67 23.27 10.71 11.36
C ILE A 67 23.16 11.39 9.99
N LYS A 68 24.14 12.22 9.63
CA LYS A 68 24.14 12.92 8.33
C LYS A 68 24.19 11.91 7.18
N SER A 69 25.09 10.94 7.26
CA SER A 69 25.22 9.86 6.27
C SER A 69 23.95 9.00 6.20
N ALA A 70 23.35 8.66 7.32
CA ALA A 70 22.10 7.92 7.34
C ALA A 70 20.94 8.71 6.68
N LEU A 71 20.90 10.04 6.86
CA LEU A 71 19.91 10.92 6.24
C LEU A 71 20.09 11.09 4.71
N GLU A 72 21.24 10.72 4.14
CA GLU A 72 21.42 10.66 2.70
C GLU A 72 20.57 9.57 2.06
N THR A 73 20.26 8.51 2.82
CA THR A 73 19.38 7.43 2.36
C THR A 73 17.90 7.80 2.39
N TYR A 74 17.55 9.02 2.81
CA TYR A 74 16.20 9.56 2.69
C TYR A 74 15.89 9.89 1.23
N ASP A 75 15.80 8.84 0.42
CA ASP A 75 15.52 8.92 -1.02
C ASP A 75 14.72 7.69 -1.47
N ARG A 76 13.88 7.87 -2.49
CA ARG A 76 13.04 6.81 -3.06
C ARG A 76 13.86 5.70 -3.74
N GLN A 77 15.09 5.96 -4.17
CA GLN A 77 15.97 4.93 -4.74
C GLN A 77 16.24 3.78 -3.79
N TYR A 78 16.22 4.02 -2.47
CA TYR A 78 16.41 3.00 -1.43
C TYR A 78 15.14 2.22 -1.05
N TYR A 79 14.04 2.43 -1.75
CA TYR A 79 12.78 1.68 -1.55
C TYR A 79 12.90 0.18 -1.75
N ASN A 80 13.93 -0.24 -2.47
CA ASN A 80 14.11 -1.63 -2.90
C ASN A 80 14.73 -2.54 -1.82
N PHE A 81 15.11 -2.00 -0.67
CA PHE A 81 15.58 -2.83 0.43
C PHE A 81 14.51 -3.84 0.83
N THR A 82 14.86 -5.12 0.74
CA THR A 82 13.97 -6.21 1.15
C THR A 82 14.00 -6.39 2.67
N ILE A 83 13.01 -7.09 3.21
CA ILE A 83 13.01 -7.46 4.63
C ILE A 83 14.27 -8.24 4.98
N ASP A 84 14.70 -9.15 4.11
CA ASP A 84 15.88 -9.97 4.33
C ASP A 84 17.18 -9.15 4.37
N ASP A 85 17.27 -8.09 3.55
CA ASP A 85 18.40 -7.16 3.59
C ASP A 85 18.44 -6.36 4.89
N ILE A 86 17.28 -5.87 5.32
CA ILE A 86 17.17 -5.12 6.58
C ILE A 86 17.53 -5.98 7.78
N VAL A 87 17.04 -7.22 7.83
CA VAL A 87 17.38 -8.16 8.91
C VAL A 87 18.88 -8.48 8.92
N LYS A 88 19.51 -8.65 7.76
CA LYS A 88 20.97 -8.87 7.67
C LYS A 88 21.78 -7.68 8.16
N LEU A 89 21.32 -6.45 7.85
CA LEU A 89 22.05 -5.22 8.20
C LEU A 89 21.86 -4.82 9.67
N THR A 90 20.70 -5.14 10.27
CA THR A 90 20.34 -4.65 11.61
C THR A 90 20.25 -5.74 12.66
N TYR A 91 20.20 -7.01 12.27
CA TYR A 91 19.88 -8.18 13.09
C TYR A 91 18.55 -8.10 13.86
N ILE A 92 17.73 -7.09 13.54
CA ILE A 92 16.39 -6.96 14.10
C ILE A 92 15.45 -7.90 13.36
N PRO A 93 14.87 -8.90 14.02
CA PRO A 93 13.97 -9.84 13.37
C PRO A 93 12.68 -9.13 12.95
N ILE A 94 12.31 -9.30 11.69
CA ILE A 94 11.05 -8.78 11.12
C ILE A 94 10.18 -9.97 10.71
N GLU A 95 9.04 -10.11 11.36
CA GLU A 95 8.07 -11.11 10.94
C GLU A 95 7.47 -10.71 9.59
N LYS A 96 7.69 -11.55 8.58
CA LYS A 96 7.04 -11.37 7.28
C LYS A 96 5.54 -11.56 7.47
N ASN A 97 4.73 -10.66 6.90
CA ASN A 97 3.30 -10.85 6.86
C ASN A 97 2.99 -12.27 6.38
N LYS A 98 2.26 -13.03 7.17
CA LYS A 98 1.79 -14.36 6.79
C LYS A 98 0.96 -14.20 5.53
N ARG A 99 1.58 -14.44 4.37
CA ARG A 99 0.80 -14.67 3.16
C ARG A 99 -0.10 -15.85 3.48
N ASN A 100 -1.34 -15.80 3.03
CA ASN A 100 -2.28 -16.92 3.20
C ASN A 100 -1.85 -18.20 2.47
N TYR A 101 -0.60 -18.30 1.99
CA TYR A 101 0.03 -19.39 1.24
C TYR A 101 -0.78 -19.91 0.04
N ARG A 102 -1.85 -19.23 -0.33
CA ARG A 102 -2.67 -19.58 -1.46
C ARG A 102 -1.98 -19.18 -2.75
N LYS A 103 -1.93 -20.10 -3.71
CA LYS A 103 -1.52 -19.76 -5.07
C LYS A 103 -2.50 -18.71 -5.65
N GLN A 104 -2.02 -17.85 -6.52
CA GLN A 104 -2.81 -16.77 -7.11
C GLN A 104 -4.14 -17.27 -7.67
N ASP A 105 -4.13 -18.39 -8.37
CA ASP A 105 -5.35 -19.01 -8.94
C ASP A 105 -6.37 -19.39 -7.88
N GLN A 106 -5.92 -19.93 -6.75
CA GLN A 106 -6.80 -20.28 -5.63
C GLN A 106 -7.37 -19.05 -4.96
N HIS A 107 -6.55 -18.01 -4.82
CA HIS A 107 -6.99 -16.72 -4.27
C HIS A 107 -8.05 -16.08 -5.16
N LEU A 108 -7.82 -16.05 -6.48
CA LEU A 108 -8.77 -15.50 -7.46
C LEU A 108 -10.09 -16.29 -7.50
N LYS A 109 -10.03 -17.62 -7.43
CA LYS A 109 -11.24 -18.47 -7.39
C LYS A 109 -12.08 -18.18 -6.15
N LEU A 110 -11.44 -18.09 -4.98
CA LEU A 110 -12.13 -17.77 -3.73
C LEU A 110 -12.72 -16.36 -3.73
N ALA A 111 -11.96 -15.37 -4.22
CA ALA A 111 -12.44 -13.99 -4.32
C ALA A 111 -13.66 -13.88 -5.26
N ARG A 112 -13.64 -14.61 -6.40
CA ARG A 112 -14.78 -14.66 -7.32
C ARG A 112 -15.99 -15.35 -6.69
N GLY A 113 -15.78 -16.49 -6.01
CA GLY A 113 -16.88 -17.20 -5.32
C GLY A 113 -17.51 -16.35 -4.21
N GLN A 114 -16.70 -15.61 -3.44
CA GLN A 114 -17.23 -14.67 -2.44
C GLN A 114 -18.05 -13.55 -3.09
N LEU A 115 -17.57 -13.04 -4.23
CA LEU A 115 -18.24 -11.98 -4.95
C LEU A 115 -19.59 -12.43 -5.54
N GLU A 116 -19.65 -13.67 -6.07
CA GLU A 116 -20.89 -14.28 -6.56
C GLU A 116 -21.90 -14.48 -5.42
N LEU A 117 -21.44 -14.96 -4.28
CA LEU A 117 -22.29 -15.12 -3.10
C LEU A 117 -22.87 -13.77 -2.63
N LEU A 118 -22.03 -12.73 -2.54
CA LEU A 118 -22.48 -11.38 -2.15
C LEU A 118 -23.47 -10.79 -3.15
N LYS A 119 -23.33 -11.12 -4.44
CA LYS A 119 -24.31 -10.78 -5.48
C LYS A 119 -25.65 -11.46 -5.26
N GLU A 120 -25.63 -12.77 -5.02
CA GLU A 120 -26.86 -13.54 -4.76
C GLU A 120 -27.59 -13.04 -3.50
N MET A 121 -26.84 -12.59 -2.50
CA MET A 121 -27.37 -11.98 -1.28
C MET A 121 -27.87 -10.53 -1.47
N GLY A 122 -27.60 -9.93 -2.65
CA GLY A 122 -27.97 -8.53 -2.92
C GLY A 122 -27.13 -7.48 -2.19
N GLU A 123 -26.01 -7.88 -1.57
CA GLU A 123 -25.17 -6.97 -0.78
C GLU A 123 -24.19 -6.15 -1.65
N VAL A 124 -23.90 -6.59 -2.87
CA VAL A 124 -22.96 -5.92 -3.78
C VAL A 124 -23.42 -5.99 -5.22
N GLU A 125 -23.55 -4.85 -5.85
CA GLU A 125 -23.67 -4.73 -7.30
C GLU A 125 -22.27 -4.73 -7.93
N VAL A 126 -21.96 -5.76 -8.73
CA VAL A 126 -20.66 -5.90 -9.36
C VAL A 126 -20.71 -5.59 -10.83
N GLY A 127 -19.82 -4.71 -11.24
CA GLY A 127 -19.64 -4.34 -12.63
C GLY A 127 -20.27 -2.99 -12.97
N ARG A 128 -20.05 -2.56 -14.20
CA ARG A 128 -20.70 -1.38 -14.73
C ARG A 128 -22.19 -1.67 -14.87
N PRO A 129 -23.09 -0.83 -14.34
CA PRO A 129 -24.54 -1.01 -14.50
C PRO A 129 -24.86 -1.30 -15.96
N SER A 130 -25.65 -2.35 -16.18
CA SER A 130 -26.11 -2.67 -17.53
C SER A 130 -27.01 -1.53 -18.02
N LYS A 131 -26.82 -1.10 -19.26
CA LYS A 131 -27.75 -0.14 -19.86
C LYS A 131 -29.04 -0.79 -20.35
N GLU A 132 -29.17 -2.09 -20.18
CA GLU A 132 -30.35 -2.87 -20.58
C GLU A 132 -31.60 -2.46 -19.85
N SER A 133 -31.56 -2.38 -18.52
CA SER A 133 -32.70 -1.93 -17.70
C SER A 133 -33.18 -0.55 -18.13
N LEU A 134 -32.23 0.36 -18.31
CA LEU A 134 -32.50 1.75 -18.71
C LEU A 134 -33.11 1.84 -20.11
N VAL A 135 -32.69 1.01 -21.07
CA VAL A 135 -33.28 0.95 -22.40
C VAL A 135 -34.67 0.31 -22.39
N ARG A 136 -34.86 -0.75 -21.60
CA ARG A 136 -36.15 -1.44 -21.48
C ARG A 136 -37.21 -0.56 -20.82
N GLU A 137 -36.87 0.07 -19.70
CA GLU A 137 -37.73 1.00 -18.97
C GLU A 137 -38.17 2.17 -19.87
N TYR A 138 -37.22 2.74 -20.61
CA TYR A 138 -37.54 3.81 -21.56
C TYR A 138 -38.46 3.36 -22.70
N LEU A 139 -38.28 2.13 -23.20
CA LEU A 139 -39.15 1.55 -24.26
C LEU A 139 -40.56 1.26 -23.74
N GLU A 140 -40.72 0.83 -22.51
CA GLU A 140 -42.03 0.63 -21.88
C GLU A 140 -42.82 1.94 -21.78
N GLU A 141 -42.10 3.03 -21.47
CA GLU A 141 -42.75 4.37 -21.42
C GLU A 141 -42.96 5.00 -22.78
N ASN A 142 -42.12 4.67 -23.78
CA ASN A 142 -42.13 5.30 -25.12
C ASN A 142 -42.03 4.23 -26.25
N PRO A 143 -43.05 3.41 -26.44
CA PRO A 143 -43.00 2.26 -27.37
C PRO A 143 -42.84 2.66 -28.84
N ASP A 144 -43.22 3.88 -29.21
CA ASP A 144 -43.19 4.35 -30.60
C ASP A 144 -41.86 5.03 -30.99
N HIS A 145 -40.93 5.18 -30.02
CA HIS A 145 -39.66 5.86 -30.31
C HIS A 145 -38.70 4.96 -31.10
N THR A 146 -38.08 5.56 -32.11
CA THR A 146 -37.06 4.89 -32.92
C THR A 146 -35.78 4.69 -32.14
N PRO A 147 -34.94 3.67 -32.47
CA PRO A 147 -33.67 3.45 -31.82
C PRO A 147 -32.73 4.66 -31.84
N THR A 148 -32.90 5.56 -32.81
CA THR A 148 -32.12 6.80 -32.91
C THR A 148 -32.56 7.83 -31.85
N GLU A 149 -33.85 7.96 -31.61
CA GLU A 149 -34.45 8.83 -30.62
C GLU A 149 -34.13 8.34 -29.20
N ILE A 150 -34.23 7.03 -28.98
CA ILE A 150 -33.86 6.40 -27.68
C ILE A 150 -32.37 6.67 -27.39
N ALA A 151 -31.49 6.46 -28.37
CA ALA A 151 -30.06 6.72 -28.20
C ALA A 151 -29.76 8.19 -27.84
N LYS A 152 -30.46 9.11 -28.49
CA LYS A 152 -30.32 10.56 -28.24
C LYS A 152 -30.81 10.95 -26.84
N ASN A 153 -31.99 10.46 -26.47
CA ASN A 153 -32.61 10.82 -25.19
C ASN A 153 -31.88 10.22 -23.97
N LEU A 154 -31.38 8.99 -24.10
CA LEU A 154 -30.62 8.31 -23.06
C LEU A 154 -29.10 8.65 -23.07
N GLY A 155 -28.61 9.42 -24.04
CA GLY A 155 -27.19 9.76 -24.16
C GLY A 155 -26.28 8.54 -24.38
N ILE A 156 -26.77 7.52 -25.08
CA ILE A 156 -26.05 6.26 -25.38
C ILE A 156 -25.88 6.08 -26.88
N SER A 157 -24.97 5.16 -27.26
CA SER A 157 -24.79 4.86 -28.68
C SER A 157 -25.99 4.07 -29.27
N ARG A 158 -26.32 4.29 -30.55
CA ARG A 158 -27.35 3.49 -31.27
C ARG A 158 -27.03 2.01 -31.21
N THR A 159 -25.75 1.64 -31.33
CA THR A 159 -25.31 0.24 -31.26
C THR A 159 -25.67 -0.38 -29.90
N THR A 160 -25.61 0.40 -28.80
CA THR A 160 -26.02 -0.06 -27.47
C THR A 160 -27.53 -0.28 -27.41
N VAL A 161 -28.33 0.60 -28.03
CA VAL A 161 -29.79 0.45 -28.09
C VAL A 161 -30.17 -0.80 -28.85
N TYR A 162 -29.61 -1.01 -30.04
CA TYR A 162 -29.85 -2.22 -30.83
C TYR A 162 -29.48 -3.55 -30.16
N LYS A 163 -28.61 -3.50 -29.17
CA LYS A 163 -28.26 -4.70 -28.41
C LYS A 163 -29.37 -5.15 -27.44
N TYR A 164 -30.26 -4.24 -27.06
CA TYR A 164 -31.24 -4.45 -26.01
C TYR A 164 -32.71 -4.31 -26.48
N ILE A 165 -32.92 -4.00 -27.72
CA ILE A 165 -34.21 -4.12 -28.45
C ILE A 165 -34.27 -5.47 -29.12
#